data_e0f209fe2d9afad2609236fed118d4ce
#
_entry.id   e0f209fe2d9afad2609236fed118d4ce
#
_cell.length_a   1.000
_cell.length_b   1.000
_cell.length_c   1.000
_cell.angle_alpha   90.00
_cell.angle_beta   90.00
_cell.angle_gamma   90.00
#
_symmetry.space_group_name_H-M   'P 1'
#
loop_
_entity.id
_entity.type
_entity.pdbx_description
1 polymer ?
#
loop_
_entity_poly.entity_id
_entity_poly.type
_entity_poly.pdbx_seq_one_letter_code
_entity_poly.pdbx_strand_id
1 'polypeptide(L)'
;MTNTIACIEKADVILITGSNTTENHPVMSSFVKRAVTQKGTKLIVVDPRRIKITRYADMWLRQNLGTDVAWINGMIHVIIQENLYAKEYVENRTVGFEEVRQLVEKFTPEFVEEITGIPAREIVEAARLYAGAVRGSILYCMGITQHTTGTDNVKSLANLAMLCGNLGIEGGGVNPLRGQNNVQGACDFGGLPDVYSGYQKVIDPAARQKMEQAWGVEELLSLIHISEPTRQLMSSRMPSSA
;
A
#
# COMPACT_ATOMS: atom_id res chain seq x y z
N MET A 1 2.66 1.87 8.44
CA MET A 1 2.07 3.21 8.23
C MET A 1 3.16 4.23 8.38
N THR A 2 3.23 5.21 7.49
CA THR A 2 4.18 6.33 7.62
C THR A 2 3.71 7.38 8.62
N ASN A 3 2.40 7.40 8.93
CA ASN A 3 1.76 8.36 9.83
C ASN A 3 0.91 7.66 10.90
N THR A 4 0.56 8.37 11.96
CA THR A 4 -0.36 7.88 12.99
C THR A 4 -1.80 7.90 12.48
N ILE A 5 -2.67 7.10 13.12
CA ILE A 5 -4.11 7.05 12.76
C ILE A 5 -4.78 8.44 12.87
N ALA A 6 -4.44 9.19 13.91
CA ALA A 6 -5.00 10.53 14.14
C ALA A 6 -4.62 11.54 13.04
N CYS A 7 -3.47 11.35 12.38
CA CYS A 7 -3.04 12.22 11.29
C CYS A 7 -3.95 12.15 10.07
N ILE A 8 -4.73 11.08 9.88
CA ILE A 8 -5.64 10.92 8.74
C ILE A 8 -6.67 12.04 8.69
N GLU A 9 -7.12 12.55 9.84
CA GLU A 9 -8.06 13.66 9.88
C GLU A 9 -7.48 15.01 9.45
N LYS A 10 -6.19 15.08 9.19
CA LYS A 10 -5.50 16.28 8.67
C LYS A 10 -5.22 16.22 7.17
N ALA A 11 -5.62 15.12 6.53
CA ALA A 11 -5.49 14.97 5.09
C ALA A 11 -6.47 15.90 4.34
N ASP A 12 -6.02 16.46 3.23
CA ASP A 12 -6.88 17.21 2.30
C ASP A 12 -7.53 16.25 1.31
N VAL A 13 -6.82 15.18 0.93
CA VAL A 13 -7.34 14.08 0.13
C VAL A 13 -6.93 12.73 0.73
N ILE A 14 -7.85 11.78 0.72
CA ILE A 14 -7.60 10.37 1.10
C ILE A 14 -7.90 9.50 -0.11
N LEU A 15 -6.93 8.67 -0.50
CA LEU A 15 -7.10 7.61 -1.48
C LEU A 15 -7.16 6.27 -0.76
N ILE A 16 -8.27 5.54 -0.88
CA ILE A 16 -8.43 4.19 -0.32
C ILE A 16 -8.45 3.19 -1.46
N THR A 17 -7.60 2.16 -1.39
CA THR A 17 -7.57 1.10 -2.39
C THR A 17 -7.32 -0.27 -1.76
N GLY A 18 -7.98 -1.31 -2.30
CA GLY A 18 -7.82 -2.69 -1.84
C GLY A 18 -8.11 -2.91 -0.35
N SER A 19 -9.03 -2.12 0.22
CA SER A 19 -9.38 -2.17 1.65
C SER A 19 -10.87 -1.94 1.90
N ASN A 20 -11.56 -2.95 2.43
CA ASN A 20 -12.91 -2.77 2.96
C ASN A 20 -12.83 -2.16 4.37
N THR A 21 -12.44 -0.90 4.42
CA THR A 21 -12.08 -0.17 5.64
C THR A 21 -13.21 -0.15 6.67
N THR A 22 -14.47 -0.04 6.22
CA THR A 22 -15.62 0.03 7.14
C THR A 22 -15.84 -1.26 7.93
N GLU A 23 -15.56 -2.41 7.33
CA GLU A 23 -15.80 -3.72 7.95
C GLU A 23 -14.55 -4.25 8.65
N ASN A 24 -13.39 -4.14 8.02
CA ASN A 24 -12.16 -4.74 8.53
C ASN A 24 -11.35 -3.80 9.45
N HIS A 25 -11.55 -2.48 9.31
CA HIS A 25 -10.85 -1.45 10.09
C HIS A 25 -11.82 -0.37 10.57
N PRO A 26 -12.83 -0.71 11.42
CA PRO A 26 -13.93 0.20 11.75
C PRO A 26 -13.47 1.47 12.47
N VAL A 27 -12.45 1.38 13.33
CA VAL A 27 -11.87 2.55 14.01
C VAL A 27 -11.25 3.50 12.98
N MET A 28 -10.42 2.97 12.06
CA MET A 28 -9.83 3.75 10.97
C MET A 28 -10.90 4.39 10.08
N SER A 29 -11.94 3.62 9.75
CA SER A 29 -13.08 4.11 8.97
C SER A 29 -13.79 5.29 9.66
N SER A 30 -13.83 5.33 10.98
CA SER A 30 -14.41 6.44 11.72
C SER A 30 -13.61 7.72 11.59
N PHE A 31 -12.25 7.63 11.58
CA PHE A 31 -11.39 8.77 11.31
C PHE A 31 -11.57 9.29 9.86
N VAL A 32 -11.59 8.39 8.88
CA VAL A 32 -11.85 8.77 7.48
C VAL A 32 -13.21 9.47 7.33
N LYS A 33 -14.27 8.90 7.90
CA LYS A 33 -15.62 9.50 7.83
C LYS A 33 -15.66 10.89 8.46
N ARG A 34 -15.03 11.08 9.63
CA ARG A 34 -14.95 12.41 10.26
C ARG A 34 -14.16 13.39 9.40
N ALA A 35 -13.04 12.98 8.82
CA ALA A 35 -12.29 13.82 7.89
C ALA A 35 -13.16 14.31 6.74
N VAL A 36 -13.89 13.41 6.10
CA VAL A 36 -14.76 13.75 4.95
C VAL A 36 -15.96 14.60 5.39
N THR A 37 -16.70 14.17 6.43
CA THR A 37 -17.99 14.81 6.77
C THR A 37 -17.85 16.10 7.57
N GLN A 38 -16.76 16.28 8.31
CA GLN A 38 -16.57 17.41 9.23
C GLN A 38 -15.46 18.37 8.81
N LYS A 39 -14.48 17.90 8.02
CA LYS A 39 -13.32 18.71 7.66
C LYS A 39 -13.20 19.00 6.16
N GLY A 40 -14.10 18.45 5.35
CA GLY A 40 -14.13 18.67 3.90
C GLY A 40 -13.04 17.93 3.11
N THR A 41 -12.38 16.95 3.75
CA THR A 41 -11.40 16.05 3.10
C THR A 41 -12.04 15.35 1.91
N LYS A 42 -11.36 15.36 0.76
CA LYS A 42 -11.80 14.63 -0.43
C LYS A 42 -11.47 13.15 -0.31
N LEU A 43 -12.36 12.29 -0.79
CA LEU A 43 -12.19 10.84 -0.73
C LEU A 43 -12.28 10.22 -2.10
N ILE A 44 -11.19 9.57 -2.51
CA ILE A 44 -11.10 8.71 -3.69
C ILE A 44 -11.10 7.26 -3.20
N VAL A 45 -12.00 6.44 -3.73
CA VAL A 45 -12.03 4.99 -3.45
C VAL A 45 -11.80 4.24 -4.75
N VAL A 46 -10.80 3.37 -4.76
CA VAL A 46 -10.50 2.48 -5.90
C VAL A 46 -10.71 1.04 -5.44
N ASP A 47 -11.85 0.46 -5.81
CA ASP A 47 -12.24 -0.90 -5.41
C ASP A 47 -13.21 -1.49 -6.45
N PRO A 48 -13.03 -2.73 -6.88
CA PRO A 48 -13.93 -3.38 -7.83
C PRO A 48 -15.35 -3.57 -7.27
N ARG A 49 -15.50 -3.53 -5.95
CA ARG A 49 -16.79 -3.68 -5.25
C ARG A 49 -17.27 -2.35 -4.69
N ARG A 50 -18.58 -2.15 -4.71
CA ARG A 50 -19.20 -1.01 -4.05
C ARG A 50 -19.25 -1.23 -2.54
N ILE A 51 -18.11 -1.05 -1.86
CA ILE A 51 -17.97 -1.18 -0.40
C ILE A 51 -18.63 -0.01 0.34
N LYS A 52 -18.93 -0.17 1.64
CA LYS A 52 -19.70 0.82 2.42
C LYS A 52 -19.08 2.22 2.44
N ILE A 53 -17.75 2.33 2.39
CA ILE A 53 -17.05 3.62 2.42
C ILE A 53 -17.29 4.45 1.14
N THR A 54 -17.65 3.82 0.01
CA THR A 54 -17.94 4.54 -1.25
C THR A 54 -19.10 5.52 -1.14
N ARG A 55 -19.95 5.38 -0.11
CA ARG A 55 -21.06 6.32 0.15
C ARG A 55 -20.57 7.73 0.57
N TYR A 56 -19.33 7.82 0.99
CA TYR A 56 -18.68 9.05 1.43
C TYR A 56 -17.66 9.57 0.39
N ALA A 57 -17.44 8.80 -0.69
CA ALA A 57 -16.44 9.11 -1.69
C ALA A 57 -16.92 10.22 -2.63
N ASP A 58 -16.03 11.17 -2.93
CA ASP A 58 -16.20 12.11 -4.04
C ASP A 58 -16.02 11.39 -5.38
N MET A 59 -15.13 10.36 -5.41
CA MET A 59 -14.89 9.53 -6.58
C MET A 59 -14.82 8.05 -6.20
N TRP A 60 -15.47 7.19 -6.96
CA TRP A 60 -15.33 5.75 -6.88
C TRP A 60 -14.92 5.17 -8.22
N LEU A 61 -13.67 4.76 -8.32
CA LEU A 61 -13.09 4.14 -9.50
C LEU A 61 -13.22 2.61 -9.38
N ARG A 62 -13.89 2.02 -10.35
CA ARG A 62 -14.14 0.58 -10.39
C ARG A 62 -13.20 -0.09 -11.39
N GLN A 63 -12.06 -0.57 -10.91
CA GLN A 63 -11.09 -1.26 -11.75
C GLN A 63 -11.43 -2.73 -11.97
N ASN A 64 -10.94 -3.29 -13.07
CA ASN A 64 -10.83 -4.72 -13.28
C ASN A 64 -9.83 -5.32 -12.30
N LEU A 65 -10.02 -6.59 -11.91
CA LEU A 65 -9.12 -7.28 -10.97
C LEU A 65 -7.71 -7.45 -11.55
N GLY A 66 -6.69 -7.20 -10.73
CA GLY A 66 -5.29 -7.39 -11.10
C GLY A 66 -4.70 -6.28 -11.98
N THR A 67 -5.38 -5.14 -12.12
CA THR A 67 -4.93 -4.02 -12.96
C THR A 67 -4.42 -2.82 -12.16
N ASP A 68 -4.04 -3.05 -10.89
CA ASP A 68 -3.70 -1.97 -9.97
C ASP A 68 -2.50 -1.14 -10.42
N VAL A 69 -1.43 -1.78 -10.90
CA VAL A 69 -0.27 -1.07 -11.47
C VAL A 69 -0.68 -0.13 -12.60
N ALA A 70 -1.66 -0.53 -13.43
CA ALA A 70 -2.05 0.26 -14.59
C ALA A 70 -2.73 1.57 -14.20
N TRP A 71 -3.75 1.55 -13.32
CA TRP A 71 -4.41 2.79 -12.92
C TRP A 71 -3.51 3.71 -12.09
N ILE A 72 -2.63 3.15 -11.23
CA ILE A 72 -1.69 3.95 -10.45
C ILE A 72 -0.69 4.66 -11.40
N ASN A 73 -0.12 3.92 -12.35
CA ASN A 73 0.81 4.49 -13.33
C ASN A 73 0.11 5.47 -14.28
N GLY A 74 -1.19 5.27 -14.59
CA GLY A 74 -1.98 6.24 -15.31
C GLY A 74 -2.14 7.57 -14.57
N MET A 75 -2.39 7.52 -13.26
CA MET A 75 -2.40 8.74 -12.44
C MET A 75 -1.02 9.41 -12.43
N ILE A 76 0.07 8.64 -12.27
CA ILE A 76 1.45 9.16 -12.31
C ILE A 76 1.74 9.80 -13.67
N HIS A 77 1.34 9.16 -14.77
CA HIS A 77 1.46 9.72 -16.12
C HIS A 77 0.82 11.11 -16.23
N VAL A 78 -0.45 11.24 -15.84
CA VAL A 78 -1.18 12.52 -15.88
C VAL A 78 -0.47 13.58 -15.04
N ILE A 79 -0.07 13.24 -13.81
CA ILE A 79 0.61 14.15 -12.89
C ILE A 79 1.91 14.68 -13.49
N ILE A 80 2.68 13.83 -14.16
CA ILE A 80 3.94 14.23 -14.81
C ILE A 80 3.65 15.08 -16.05
N GLN A 81 2.74 14.67 -16.92
CA GLN A 81 2.40 15.40 -18.15
C GLN A 81 1.85 16.79 -17.89
N GLU A 82 1.04 16.94 -16.85
CA GLU A 82 0.46 18.23 -16.46
C GLU A 82 1.35 19.05 -15.51
N ASN A 83 2.56 18.55 -15.18
CA ASN A 83 3.51 19.20 -14.25
C ASN A 83 2.92 19.47 -12.86
N LEU A 84 2.07 18.59 -12.37
CA LEU A 84 1.42 18.69 -11.05
C LEU A 84 2.25 18.10 -9.91
N TYR A 85 3.41 17.55 -10.19
CA TYR A 85 4.27 16.92 -9.17
C TYR A 85 5.04 17.94 -8.33
N ALA A 86 5.42 17.54 -7.13
CA ALA A 86 6.18 18.36 -6.18
C ALA A 86 7.66 18.43 -6.58
N LYS A 87 8.03 19.35 -7.50
CA LYS A 87 9.36 19.45 -8.13
C LYS A 87 10.48 19.46 -7.10
N GLU A 88 10.45 20.39 -6.15
CA GLU A 88 11.49 20.53 -5.12
C GLU A 88 11.65 19.24 -4.30
N TYR A 89 10.54 18.57 -3.96
CA TYR A 89 10.58 17.31 -3.24
C TYR A 89 11.22 16.20 -4.09
N VAL A 90 10.82 16.10 -5.35
CA VAL A 90 11.33 15.09 -6.29
C VAL A 90 12.84 15.26 -6.50
N GLU A 91 13.30 16.48 -6.75
CA GLU A 91 14.71 16.80 -7.00
C GLU A 91 15.60 16.55 -5.77
N ASN A 92 15.11 16.87 -4.57
CA ASN A 92 15.96 16.84 -3.37
C ASN A 92 15.82 15.54 -2.54
N ARG A 93 14.76 14.74 -2.75
CA ARG A 93 14.42 13.61 -1.87
C ARG A 93 14.12 12.30 -2.59
N THR A 94 14.22 12.26 -3.91
CA THR A 94 13.98 11.04 -4.66
C THR A 94 15.12 10.75 -5.63
N VAL A 95 15.17 9.50 -6.08
CA VAL A 95 16.06 9.03 -7.15
C VAL A 95 15.24 8.27 -8.18
N GLY A 96 15.72 8.20 -9.43
CA GLY A 96 15.07 7.41 -10.48
C GLY A 96 13.81 8.07 -11.07
N PHE A 97 13.67 9.40 -10.99
CA PHE A 97 12.50 10.10 -11.55
C PHE A 97 12.40 9.93 -13.07
N GLU A 98 13.51 10.02 -13.80
CA GLU A 98 13.50 9.89 -15.24
C GLU A 98 13.16 8.46 -15.70
N GLU A 99 13.58 7.45 -14.96
CA GLU A 99 13.22 6.06 -15.22
C GLU A 99 11.70 5.83 -15.02
N VAL A 100 11.13 6.41 -13.96
CA VAL A 100 9.67 6.36 -13.73
C VAL A 100 8.94 7.11 -14.83
N ARG A 101 9.39 8.29 -15.23
CA ARG A 101 8.80 9.09 -16.30
C ARG A 101 8.74 8.33 -17.63
N GLN A 102 9.85 7.69 -18.03
CA GLN A 102 9.91 6.86 -19.23
C GLN A 102 8.99 5.63 -19.13
N LEU A 103 8.97 4.98 -17.96
CA LEU A 103 8.13 3.80 -17.72
C LEU A 103 6.64 4.12 -17.87
N VAL A 104 6.21 5.26 -17.32
CA VAL A 104 4.77 5.63 -17.31
C VAL A 104 4.30 6.29 -18.61
N GLU A 105 5.19 6.61 -19.55
CA GLU A 105 4.84 7.25 -20.81
C GLU A 105 3.76 6.49 -21.59
N LYS A 106 3.81 5.17 -21.58
CA LYS A 106 2.83 4.30 -22.24
C LYS A 106 1.48 4.19 -21.51
N PHE A 107 1.39 4.62 -20.23
CA PHE A 107 0.16 4.52 -19.44
C PHE A 107 -0.72 5.76 -19.63
N THR A 108 -1.03 6.08 -20.90
CA THR A 108 -2.01 7.16 -21.19
C THR A 108 -3.37 6.82 -20.60
N PRO A 109 -4.21 7.82 -20.28
CA PRO A 109 -5.55 7.55 -19.72
C PRO A 109 -6.38 6.59 -20.57
N GLU A 110 -6.29 6.68 -21.91
CA GLU A 110 -7.00 5.82 -22.86
C GLU A 110 -6.49 4.36 -22.79
N PHE A 111 -5.18 4.17 -22.76
CA PHE A 111 -4.57 2.84 -22.60
C PHE A 111 -4.94 2.22 -21.23
N VAL A 112 -4.98 3.03 -20.19
CA VAL A 112 -5.39 2.60 -18.85
C VAL A 112 -6.87 2.21 -18.83
N GLU A 113 -7.76 2.95 -19.51
CA GLU A 113 -9.18 2.60 -19.66
C GLU A 113 -9.36 1.22 -20.28
N GLU A 114 -8.63 0.91 -21.36
CA GLU A 114 -8.69 -0.41 -22.03
C GLU A 114 -8.34 -1.56 -21.07
N ILE A 115 -7.34 -1.37 -20.20
CA ILE A 115 -6.87 -2.41 -19.27
C ILE A 115 -7.79 -2.50 -18.05
N THR A 116 -8.13 -1.36 -17.47
CA THR A 116 -8.74 -1.29 -16.13
C THR A 116 -10.25 -1.23 -16.16
N GLY A 117 -10.83 -0.79 -17.28
CA GLY A 117 -12.24 -0.46 -17.39
C GLY A 117 -12.65 0.84 -16.67
N ILE A 118 -11.69 1.59 -16.09
CA ILE A 118 -11.95 2.91 -15.52
C ILE A 118 -11.93 3.92 -16.66
N PRO A 119 -12.97 4.75 -16.85
CA PRO A 119 -12.99 5.77 -17.88
C PRO A 119 -11.77 6.72 -17.81
N ALA A 120 -11.16 7.01 -18.95
CA ALA A 120 -9.95 7.85 -19.04
C ALA A 120 -10.11 9.19 -18.31
N ARG A 121 -11.26 9.83 -18.43
CA ARG A 121 -11.59 11.08 -17.73
C ARG A 121 -11.51 10.93 -16.21
N GLU A 122 -11.93 9.79 -15.66
CA GLU A 122 -11.93 9.54 -14.21
C GLU A 122 -10.50 9.35 -13.69
N ILE A 123 -9.60 8.74 -14.46
CA ILE A 123 -8.16 8.66 -14.15
C ILE A 123 -7.56 10.07 -14.08
N VAL A 124 -7.87 10.93 -15.07
CA VAL A 124 -7.40 12.32 -15.10
C VAL A 124 -7.93 13.12 -13.90
N GLU A 125 -9.22 13.02 -13.62
CA GLU A 125 -9.85 13.71 -12.49
C GLU A 125 -9.27 13.26 -11.14
N ALA A 126 -9.07 11.95 -10.94
CA ALA A 126 -8.46 11.41 -9.74
C ALA A 126 -7.00 11.86 -9.57
N ALA A 127 -6.23 11.87 -10.64
CA ALA A 127 -4.84 12.34 -10.64
C ALA A 127 -4.76 13.83 -10.25
N ARG A 128 -5.58 14.67 -10.85
CA ARG A 128 -5.66 16.12 -10.53
C ARG A 128 -6.13 16.36 -9.10
N LEU A 129 -7.15 15.62 -8.64
CA LEU A 129 -7.67 15.73 -7.28
C LEU A 129 -6.61 15.35 -6.24
N TYR A 130 -5.87 14.25 -6.49
CA TYR A 130 -4.83 13.79 -5.57
C TYR A 130 -3.60 14.72 -5.57
N ALA A 131 -3.12 15.11 -6.74
CA ALA A 131 -1.92 15.96 -6.87
C ALA A 131 -2.17 17.43 -6.51
N GLY A 132 -3.41 17.92 -6.64
CA GLY A 132 -3.79 19.28 -6.25
C GLY A 132 -3.89 19.48 -4.73
N ALA A 133 -3.83 18.43 -3.94
CA ALA A 133 -3.90 18.49 -2.50
C ALA A 133 -2.50 18.69 -1.87
N VAL A 134 -2.41 19.48 -0.82
CA VAL A 134 -1.16 19.68 -0.07
C VAL A 134 -0.82 18.44 0.76
N ARG A 135 -1.85 17.71 1.25
CA ARG A 135 -1.70 16.56 2.14
C ARG A 135 -2.53 15.39 1.62
N GLY A 136 -1.88 14.52 0.84
CA GLY A 136 -2.49 13.31 0.29
C GLY A 136 -2.15 12.06 1.09
N SER A 137 -3.15 11.38 1.64
CA SER A 137 -2.98 10.11 2.36
C SER A 137 -3.45 8.94 1.52
N ILE A 138 -2.61 7.92 1.37
CA ILE A 138 -2.97 6.65 0.72
C ILE A 138 -3.20 5.59 1.79
N LEU A 139 -4.38 5.00 1.82
CA LEU A 139 -4.73 3.87 2.67
C LEU A 139 -4.93 2.62 1.79
N TYR A 140 -4.18 1.57 2.05
CA TYR A 140 -4.31 0.32 1.29
C TYR A 140 -4.22 -0.91 2.20
N CYS A 141 -4.68 -2.06 1.73
CA CYS A 141 -4.64 -3.30 2.47
C CYS A 141 -4.33 -4.48 1.54
N MET A 142 -4.71 -5.68 1.94
CA MET A 142 -4.39 -6.93 1.24
C MET A 142 -4.95 -7.02 -0.18
N GLY A 143 -5.99 -6.24 -0.53
CA GLY A 143 -6.46 -6.13 -1.91
C GLY A 143 -5.45 -5.52 -2.89
N ILE A 144 -4.39 -4.89 -2.37
CA ILE A 144 -3.24 -4.41 -3.16
C ILE A 144 -2.08 -5.41 -3.10
N THR A 145 -1.83 -6.01 -1.93
CA THR A 145 -0.62 -6.81 -1.69
C THR A 145 -0.75 -8.28 -2.07
N GLN A 146 -1.95 -8.85 -2.00
CA GLN A 146 -2.20 -10.27 -2.29
C GLN A 146 -2.45 -10.52 -3.78
N HIS A 147 -1.55 -10.05 -4.62
CA HIS A 147 -1.50 -10.28 -6.06
C HIS A 147 -0.10 -10.79 -6.46
N THR A 148 0.01 -11.41 -7.61
CA THR A 148 1.31 -11.75 -8.20
C THR A 148 2.17 -10.52 -8.42
N THR A 149 1.54 -9.36 -8.68
CA THR A 149 2.15 -8.03 -8.82
C THR A 149 2.11 -7.21 -7.52
N GLY A 150 1.84 -7.82 -6.37
CA GLY A 150 1.61 -7.10 -5.11
C GLY A 150 2.75 -6.17 -4.69
N THR A 151 4.00 -6.59 -4.92
CA THR A 151 5.18 -5.75 -4.66
C THR A 151 5.18 -4.51 -5.56
N ASP A 152 4.87 -4.66 -6.84
CA ASP A 152 4.87 -3.56 -7.81
C ASP A 152 3.68 -2.61 -7.57
N ASN A 153 2.54 -3.15 -7.16
CA ASN A 153 1.40 -2.35 -6.71
C ASN A 153 1.81 -1.39 -5.57
N VAL A 154 2.48 -1.92 -4.53
CA VAL A 154 2.92 -1.11 -3.38
C VAL A 154 3.98 -0.10 -3.77
N LYS A 155 4.95 -0.48 -4.61
CA LYS A 155 5.96 0.45 -5.14
C LYS A 155 5.32 1.58 -5.95
N SER A 156 4.33 1.27 -6.78
CA SER A 156 3.61 2.28 -7.57
C SER A 156 2.85 3.26 -6.68
N LEU A 157 2.19 2.80 -5.60
CA LEU A 157 1.57 3.68 -4.60
C LEU A 157 2.60 4.55 -3.87
N ALA A 158 3.76 4.01 -3.54
CA ALA A 158 4.84 4.77 -2.93
C ALA A 158 5.38 5.84 -3.89
N ASN A 159 5.57 5.50 -5.17
CA ASN A 159 5.98 6.44 -6.21
C ASN A 159 4.96 7.57 -6.38
N LEU A 160 3.66 7.25 -6.40
CA LEU A 160 2.59 8.25 -6.47
C LEU A 160 2.65 9.23 -5.28
N ALA A 161 2.84 8.72 -4.07
CA ALA A 161 2.95 9.56 -2.88
C ALA A 161 4.22 10.42 -2.86
N MET A 162 5.37 9.86 -3.28
CA MET A 162 6.63 10.60 -3.39
C MET A 162 6.56 11.68 -4.46
N LEU A 163 5.98 11.37 -5.61
CA LEU A 163 5.80 12.31 -6.72
C LEU A 163 5.03 13.57 -6.29
N CYS A 164 4.04 13.40 -5.41
CA CYS A 164 3.24 14.50 -4.86
C CYS A 164 3.80 15.09 -3.56
N GLY A 165 5.00 14.68 -3.10
CA GLY A 165 5.62 15.20 -1.87
C GLY A 165 4.91 14.79 -0.58
N ASN A 166 4.10 13.72 -0.59
CA ASN A 166 3.23 13.34 0.51
C ASN A 166 3.90 12.49 1.60
N LEU A 167 5.20 12.21 1.52
CA LEU A 167 5.93 11.49 2.57
C LEU A 167 6.64 12.45 3.52
N GLY A 168 6.56 12.16 4.82
CA GLY A 168 7.19 12.95 5.87
C GLY A 168 6.40 14.19 6.29
N ILE A 169 5.14 14.31 5.89
CA ILE A 169 4.24 15.39 6.27
C ILE A 169 3.04 14.86 7.05
N GLU A 170 2.52 15.69 7.95
CA GLU A 170 1.32 15.36 8.73
C GLU A 170 0.08 15.38 7.84
N GLY A 171 -0.73 14.32 7.90
CA GLY A 171 -1.91 14.17 7.04
C GLY A 171 -1.63 13.56 5.67
N GLY A 172 -0.36 13.38 5.29
CA GLY A 172 0.04 12.67 4.08
C GLY A 172 0.34 11.20 4.31
N GLY A 173 1.14 10.63 3.40
CA GLY A 173 1.80 9.35 3.57
C GLY A 173 1.15 8.14 2.92
N VAL A 174 1.86 7.01 3.07
CA VAL A 174 1.44 5.69 2.58
C VAL A 174 1.20 4.79 3.79
N ASN A 175 -0.05 4.38 3.97
CA ASN A 175 -0.55 3.81 5.19
C ASN A 175 -1.16 2.42 4.96
N PRO A 176 -0.35 1.33 5.01
CA PRO A 176 -0.86 -0.03 4.95
C PRO A 176 -1.72 -0.33 6.18
N LEU A 177 -2.95 -0.75 5.96
CA LEU A 177 -3.87 -1.20 6.99
C LEU A 177 -3.67 -2.70 7.19
N ARG A 178 -3.05 -3.08 8.31
CA ARG A 178 -2.73 -4.47 8.61
C ARG A 178 -3.97 -5.24 9.10
N GLY A 179 -4.05 -6.54 8.79
CA GLY A 179 -5.16 -7.40 9.20
C GLY A 179 -5.05 -7.89 10.64
N GLN A 180 -3.84 -8.21 11.10
CA GLN A 180 -3.59 -8.74 12.43
C GLN A 180 -3.21 -7.64 13.42
N ASN A 181 -3.51 -7.87 14.71
CA ASN A 181 -3.14 -6.95 15.77
C ASN A 181 -1.61 -6.86 15.90
N ASN A 182 -1.10 -5.63 15.81
CA ASN A 182 0.34 -5.34 15.95
C ASN A 182 1.25 -6.26 15.12
N VAL A 183 0.84 -6.62 13.90
CA VAL A 183 1.66 -7.50 13.04
C VAL A 183 3.01 -6.88 12.72
N GLN A 184 3.13 -5.57 12.66
CA GLN A 184 4.41 -4.89 12.46
C GLN A 184 5.36 -5.23 13.60
N GLY A 185 4.93 -5.06 14.85
CA GLY A 185 5.74 -5.40 16.01
C GLY A 185 6.09 -6.88 16.07
N ALA A 186 5.15 -7.78 15.71
CA ALA A 186 5.44 -9.21 15.62
C ALA A 186 6.56 -9.50 14.61
N CYS A 187 6.54 -8.86 13.44
CA CYS A 187 7.61 -8.99 12.44
C CYS A 187 8.94 -8.44 12.95
N ASP A 188 8.94 -7.29 13.64
CA ASP A 188 10.14 -6.67 14.22
C ASP A 188 10.80 -7.59 15.26
N PHE A 189 10.00 -8.37 16.00
CA PHE A 189 10.45 -9.37 16.97
C PHE A 189 10.78 -10.74 16.35
N GLY A 190 10.78 -10.88 15.03
CA GLY A 190 11.13 -12.12 14.35
C GLY A 190 9.97 -13.08 14.12
N GLY A 191 8.73 -12.57 14.10
CA GLY A 191 7.53 -13.35 13.80
C GLY A 191 7.37 -13.76 12.33
N LEU A 192 8.42 -13.64 11.52
CA LEU A 192 8.49 -14.12 10.13
C LEU A 192 9.37 -15.38 10.06
N PRO A 193 9.07 -16.33 9.15
CA PRO A 193 9.76 -17.61 9.11
C PRO A 193 11.23 -17.54 8.64
N ASP A 194 11.64 -16.45 8.01
CA ASP A 194 12.94 -16.28 7.37
C ASP A 194 13.88 -15.29 8.08
N VAL A 195 13.41 -14.69 9.20
CA VAL A 195 14.20 -13.72 9.95
C VAL A 195 14.12 -13.93 11.46
N TYR A 196 15.19 -13.57 12.15
CA TYR A 196 15.22 -13.33 13.59
C TYR A 196 14.76 -11.91 13.93
N SER A 197 14.74 -11.59 15.21
CA SER A 197 14.43 -10.23 15.70
C SER A 197 15.30 -9.19 15.02
N GLY A 198 14.68 -8.07 14.63
CA GLY A 198 15.35 -6.99 13.88
C GLY A 198 15.69 -7.35 12.43
N TYR A 199 14.88 -8.21 11.80
CA TYR A 199 14.99 -8.62 10.39
C TYR A 199 16.35 -9.25 10.00
N GLN A 200 17.06 -9.85 10.95
CA GLN A 200 18.30 -10.57 10.68
C GLN A 200 17.97 -11.91 10.01
N LYS A 201 18.53 -12.16 8.83
CA LYS A 201 18.18 -13.35 8.04
C LYS A 201 18.65 -14.64 8.70
N VAL A 202 17.77 -15.64 8.80
CA VAL A 202 18.08 -16.97 9.36
C VAL A 202 19.15 -17.72 8.55
N ILE A 203 19.24 -17.46 7.24
CA ILE A 203 20.25 -18.07 6.36
C ILE A 203 21.65 -17.47 6.53
N ASP A 204 21.77 -16.31 7.20
CA ASP A 204 23.06 -15.66 7.45
C ASP A 204 23.74 -16.30 8.68
N PRO A 205 24.89 -16.97 8.50
CA PRO A 205 25.61 -17.60 9.61
C PRO A 205 26.01 -16.62 10.70
N ALA A 206 26.37 -15.37 10.36
CA ALA A 206 26.77 -14.38 11.33
C ALA A 206 25.57 -13.91 12.18
N ALA A 207 24.40 -13.74 11.56
CA ALA A 207 23.17 -13.43 12.27
C ALA A 207 22.77 -14.58 13.20
N ARG A 208 22.87 -15.84 12.72
CA ARG A 208 22.58 -17.02 13.53
C ARG A 208 23.49 -17.11 14.75
N GLN A 209 24.80 -17.03 14.57
CA GLN A 209 25.77 -17.06 15.67
C GLN A 209 25.50 -15.99 16.71
N LYS A 210 25.18 -14.78 16.29
CA LYS A 210 24.80 -13.68 17.17
C LYS A 210 23.56 -14.01 18.01
N MET A 211 22.54 -14.64 17.41
CA MET A 211 21.33 -15.03 18.14
C MET A 211 21.57 -16.19 19.08
N GLU A 212 22.37 -17.19 18.67
CA GLU A 212 22.80 -18.30 19.53
C GLU A 212 23.48 -17.80 20.79
N GLN A 213 24.41 -16.86 20.64
CA GLN A 213 25.10 -16.22 21.77
C GLN A 213 24.13 -15.42 22.66
N ALA A 214 23.25 -14.62 22.03
CA ALA A 214 22.32 -13.78 22.79
C ALA A 214 21.28 -14.58 23.57
N TRP A 215 20.85 -15.73 23.04
CA TRP A 215 19.84 -16.59 23.67
C TRP A 215 20.44 -17.74 24.49
N GLY A 216 21.75 -17.91 24.47
CA GLY A 216 22.44 -18.94 25.23
C GLY A 216 22.13 -20.38 24.78
N VAL A 217 21.93 -20.58 23.49
CA VAL A 217 21.62 -21.86 22.85
C VAL A 217 22.79 -22.30 21.97
N GLU A 218 23.02 -23.61 21.88
CA GLU A 218 24.15 -24.16 21.11
C GLU A 218 23.88 -24.16 19.60
N GLU A 219 22.62 -24.37 19.19
CA GLU A 219 22.23 -24.40 17.79
C GLU A 219 20.79 -23.88 17.61
N LEU A 220 20.60 -22.96 16.66
CA LEU A 220 19.30 -22.49 16.25
C LEU A 220 18.79 -23.29 15.04
N LEU A 221 17.47 -23.51 15.03
CA LEU A 221 16.78 -24.17 13.92
C LEU A 221 17.02 -23.46 12.60
N SER A 222 17.26 -24.21 11.54
CA SER A 222 17.36 -23.71 10.17
C SER A 222 15.98 -23.42 9.58
N LEU A 223 15.93 -22.71 8.45
CA LEU A 223 14.68 -22.42 7.71
C LEU A 223 13.84 -23.67 7.43
N ILE A 224 14.48 -24.81 7.16
CA ILE A 224 13.80 -26.05 6.88
C ILE A 224 12.98 -26.55 8.09
N HIS A 225 13.49 -26.37 9.29
CA HIS A 225 12.79 -26.74 10.53
C HIS A 225 11.64 -25.80 10.88
N ILE A 226 11.72 -24.53 10.44
CA ILE A 226 10.68 -23.52 10.68
C ILE A 226 9.53 -23.67 9.68
N SER A 227 9.82 -23.98 8.42
CA SER A 227 8.81 -24.06 7.34
C SER A 227 8.10 -25.42 7.25
N GLU A 228 8.76 -26.52 7.58
CA GLU A 228 8.22 -27.87 7.50
C GLU A 228 6.99 -28.13 8.40
N PRO A 229 6.98 -27.75 9.69
CA PRO A 229 5.80 -27.93 10.55
C PRO A 229 4.57 -27.21 10.05
N THR A 230 4.75 -26.03 9.45
CA THR A 230 3.64 -25.23 8.88
C THR A 230 3.05 -25.91 7.64
N ARG A 231 3.87 -26.51 6.78
CA ARG A 231 3.44 -27.29 5.62
C ARG A 231 2.68 -28.55 6.03
N GLN A 232 3.16 -29.29 7.02
CA GLN A 232 2.48 -30.49 7.55
C GLN A 232 1.12 -30.15 8.16
N LEU A 233 1.00 -29.06 8.92
CA LEU A 233 -0.28 -28.59 9.48
C LEU A 233 -1.27 -28.17 8.38
N MET A 234 -0.82 -27.60 7.30
CA MET A 234 -1.69 -27.24 6.15
C MET A 234 -2.13 -28.50 5.37
N SER A 235 -1.25 -29.47 5.16
CA SER A 235 -1.58 -30.72 4.47
C SER A 235 -2.51 -31.64 5.29
N SER A 236 -2.41 -31.63 6.62
CA SER A 236 -3.29 -32.40 7.50
C SER A 236 -4.70 -31.83 7.67
N ARG A 237 -4.94 -30.59 7.23
CA ARG A 237 -6.26 -29.93 7.27
C ARG A 237 -7.02 -29.95 5.93
N MET A 238 -6.47 -30.56 4.89
CA MET A 238 -7.25 -30.83 3.69
C MET A 238 -8.20 -32.00 3.99
N PRO A 239 -9.53 -31.83 3.90
CA PRO A 239 -10.44 -32.95 3.98
C PRO A 239 -10.10 -33.90 2.85
N SER A 240 -9.88 -35.17 3.16
CA SER A 240 -9.89 -36.22 2.17
C SER A 240 -11.25 -36.17 1.51
N SER A 241 -11.31 -35.68 0.29
CA SER A 241 -12.49 -35.81 -0.54
C SER A 241 -12.75 -37.30 -0.75
N ALA A 242 -13.74 -37.84 -0.07
CA ALA A 242 -14.38 -39.06 -0.44
C ALA A 242 -15.19 -38.85 -1.73
#